data_b0331d850dda8d602360d1d36081c849
#
_entry.id   b0331d850dda8d602360d1d36081c849
#
_cell.length_a   1.000
_cell.length_b   1.000
_cell.length_c   1.000
_cell.angle_alpha   90.00
_cell.angle_beta   90.00
_cell.angle_gamma   90.00
#
_symmetry.space_group_name_H-M   'P 1'
#
loop_
_entity.id
_entity.type
_entity.pdbx_description
1 polymer ?
#
loop_
_entity_poly.entity_id
_entity_poly.type
_entity_poly.pdbx_seq_one_letter_code
_entity_poly.pdbx_strand_id
1 'polypeptide(L)'
;MQSPKILISACVYGDDVRWNGSNRHHQHIHDWAAEHGYELVPICPEHELFGTPRSTIRLRAVDGEVKAFAGKKEVYSELQEKSQEIASRHDDAVGFIGISRSPTCGIAAGVKDYGKTIKAPMHQAVDCPSTEISSMNTESNRQKFLER
;
A
#
# COMPACT_ATOMS: atom_id res chain seq x y z
N MET A 1 7.19 8.07 -25.58
CA MET A 1 6.47 8.53 -24.38
C MET A 1 6.45 7.43 -23.34
N GLN A 2 6.71 7.80 -22.10
CA GLN A 2 6.63 6.83 -21.01
C GLN A 2 5.18 6.62 -20.60
N SER A 3 4.84 5.37 -20.25
CA SER A 3 3.51 5.06 -19.73
C SER A 3 3.33 5.70 -18.34
N PRO A 4 2.13 6.24 -18.04
CA PRO A 4 1.85 6.71 -16.69
C PRO A 4 2.01 5.58 -15.67
N LYS A 5 2.62 5.89 -14.53
CA LYS A 5 2.91 4.90 -13.48
C LYS A 5 1.83 4.89 -12.42
N ILE A 6 1.44 3.66 -12.03
CA ILE A 6 0.56 3.43 -10.89
C ILE A 6 1.33 2.60 -9.89
N LEU A 7 1.50 3.12 -8.67
CA LEU A 7 2.09 2.35 -7.58
C LEU A 7 1.09 1.32 -7.11
N ILE A 8 1.56 0.11 -6.80
CA ILE A 8 0.69 -0.97 -6.36
C ILE A 8 1.40 -1.76 -5.27
N SER A 9 0.64 -2.21 -4.26
CA SER A 9 1.19 -3.12 -3.27
C SER A 9 1.83 -4.31 -3.96
N ALA A 10 3.09 -4.59 -3.66
CA ALA A 10 3.86 -5.62 -4.37
C ALA A 10 3.22 -7.01 -4.28
N CYS A 11 2.57 -7.33 -3.16
CA CYS A 11 1.88 -8.62 -3.01
C CYS A 11 0.67 -8.74 -3.96
N VAL A 12 -0.02 -7.64 -4.25
CA VAL A 12 -1.13 -7.62 -5.20
C VAL A 12 -0.61 -7.77 -6.63
N TYR A 13 0.56 -7.19 -6.89
CA TYR A 13 1.25 -7.34 -8.17
C TYR A 13 1.63 -8.81 -8.46
N GLY A 14 1.90 -9.57 -7.40
CA GLY A 14 2.26 -11.00 -7.51
C GLY A 14 3.59 -11.36 -6.89
N ASP A 15 4.27 -10.40 -6.25
CA ASP A 15 5.53 -10.66 -5.56
C ASP A 15 5.28 -11.38 -4.22
N ASP A 16 6.15 -12.30 -3.86
CA ASP A 16 6.04 -13.10 -2.63
C ASP A 16 6.61 -12.32 -1.43
N VAL A 17 5.97 -11.19 -1.11
CA VAL A 17 6.50 -10.23 -0.13
C VAL A 17 5.59 -10.02 1.10
N ARG A 18 4.51 -10.80 1.22
CA ARG A 18 3.73 -10.79 2.45
C ARG A 18 4.55 -11.34 3.59
N TRP A 19 4.16 -11.03 4.83
CA TRP A 19 4.90 -11.41 6.03
C TRP A 19 5.32 -12.88 6.07
N ASN A 20 4.51 -13.76 5.49
CA ASN A 20 4.76 -15.22 5.44
C ASN A 20 5.37 -15.69 4.12
N GLY A 21 5.81 -14.79 3.25
CA GLY A 21 6.40 -15.13 1.96
C GLY A 21 5.38 -15.46 0.88
N SER A 22 4.11 -15.11 1.06
CA SER A 22 3.06 -15.34 0.07
C SER A 22 2.72 -14.05 -0.69
N ASN A 23 1.74 -14.13 -1.59
CA ASN A 23 1.25 -12.99 -2.37
C ASN A 23 -0.27 -12.95 -2.41
N ARG A 24 -0.80 -11.89 -3.01
CA ARG A 24 -2.24 -11.70 -3.25
C ARG A 24 -2.47 -11.26 -4.70
N HIS A 25 -1.84 -11.96 -5.64
CA HIS A 25 -1.87 -11.65 -7.06
C HIS A 25 -3.30 -11.46 -7.59
N HIS A 26 -3.50 -10.40 -8.37
CA HIS A 26 -4.79 -10.10 -9.00
C HIS A 26 -4.56 -9.86 -10.50
N GLN A 27 -4.79 -10.88 -11.31
CA GLN A 27 -4.54 -10.82 -12.76
C GLN A 27 -5.36 -9.72 -13.45
N HIS A 28 -6.58 -9.49 -13.00
CA HIS A 28 -7.45 -8.49 -13.65
C HIS A 28 -6.89 -7.06 -13.60
N ILE A 29 -6.04 -6.76 -12.61
CA ILE A 29 -5.40 -5.44 -12.52
C ILE A 29 -4.26 -5.33 -13.54
N HIS A 30 -3.50 -6.41 -13.74
CA HIS A 30 -2.48 -6.44 -14.78
C HIS A 30 -3.12 -6.25 -16.17
N ASP A 31 -4.23 -6.93 -16.42
CA ASP A 31 -4.96 -6.85 -17.69
C ASP A 31 -5.49 -5.44 -17.91
N TRP A 32 -6.09 -4.84 -16.88
CA TRP A 32 -6.61 -3.47 -16.95
C TRP A 32 -5.49 -2.47 -17.24
N ALA A 33 -4.37 -2.56 -16.53
CA ALA A 33 -3.26 -1.65 -16.70
C ALA A 33 -2.67 -1.75 -18.12
N ALA A 34 -2.50 -2.97 -18.62
CA ALA A 34 -1.99 -3.20 -19.97
C ALA A 34 -2.95 -2.63 -21.02
N GLU A 35 -4.24 -2.87 -20.86
CA GLU A 35 -5.27 -2.38 -21.78
C GLU A 35 -5.29 -0.85 -21.87
N HIS A 36 -5.07 -0.17 -20.74
CA HIS A 36 -5.13 1.30 -20.69
C HIS A 36 -3.75 1.97 -20.76
N GLY A 37 -2.69 1.20 -20.95
CA GLY A 37 -1.34 1.76 -21.13
C GLY A 37 -0.68 2.27 -19.85
N TYR A 38 -1.06 1.75 -18.69
CA TYR A 38 -0.43 2.08 -17.42
C TYR A 38 0.70 1.12 -17.08
N GLU A 39 1.77 1.63 -16.46
CA GLU A 39 2.84 0.82 -15.90
C GLU A 39 2.56 0.62 -14.41
N LEU A 40 2.45 -0.64 -13.98
CA LEU A 40 2.31 -0.98 -12.56
C LEU A 40 3.70 -1.06 -11.93
N VAL A 41 3.90 -0.34 -10.84
CA VAL A 41 5.18 -0.32 -10.12
C VAL A 41 4.95 -0.93 -8.74
N PRO A 42 5.42 -2.15 -8.48
CA PRO A 42 5.22 -2.79 -7.17
C PRO A 42 6.07 -2.12 -6.10
N ILE A 43 5.45 -1.89 -4.94
CA ILE A 43 6.14 -1.31 -3.78
C ILE A 43 5.76 -2.07 -2.52
N CYS A 44 6.69 -2.17 -1.57
CA CYS A 44 6.42 -2.77 -0.27
C CYS A 44 7.37 -2.20 0.78
N PRO A 45 6.92 -1.20 1.57
CA PRO A 45 7.76 -0.62 2.62
C PRO A 45 8.23 -1.64 3.65
N GLU A 46 7.36 -2.59 4.04
CA GLU A 46 7.71 -3.60 5.03
C GLU A 46 8.80 -4.54 4.54
N HIS A 47 8.72 -4.97 3.28
CA HIS A 47 9.75 -5.84 2.70
C HIS A 47 11.10 -5.12 2.60
N GLU A 48 11.09 -3.83 2.21
CA GLU A 48 12.32 -3.04 2.11
C GLU A 48 12.97 -2.83 3.47
N LEU A 49 12.17 -2.67 4.54
CA LEU A 49 12.68 -2.44 5.89
C LEU A 49 13.11 -3.73 6.60
N PHE A 50 12.31 -4.78 6.47
CA PHE A 50 12.42 -5.96 7.35
C PHE A 50 12.65 -7.26 6.59
N GLY A 51 12.53 -7.25 5.27
CA GLY A 51 12.65 -8.46 4.45
C GLY A 51 11.41 -9.34 4.52
N THR A 52 11.52 -10.54 3.98
CA THR A 52 10.46 -11.54 3.92
C THR A 52 11.10 -12.91 4.15
N PRO A 53 10.60 -13.80 5.05
CA PRO A 53 9.46 -13.55 5.94
C PRO A 53 9.79 -12.59 7.09
N ARG A 54 8.75 -12.09 7.75
CA ARG A 54 8.90 -11.14 8.87
C ARG A 54 7.72 -11.23 9.81
N SER A 55 7.81 -10.57 10.97
CA SER A 55 6.69 -10.45 11.89
C SER A 55 5.58 -9.60 11.27
N THR A 56 4.32 -9.92 11.57
CA THR A 56 3.19 -9.06 11.18
C THR A 56 3.29 -7.73 11.92
N ILE A 57 2.88 -6.66 11.24
CA ILE A 57 2.81 -5.31 11.84
C ILE A 57 1.41 -5.10 12.38
N ARG A 58 1.31 -4.58 13.60
CA ARG A 58 0.04 -4.25 14.24
C ARG A 58 0.04 -2.79 14.67
N LEU A 59 -1.04 -2.07 14.33
CA LEU A 59 -1.22 -0.69 14.75
C LEU A 59 -2.01 -0.66 16.06
N ARG A 60 -1.56 0.16 17.00
CA ARG A 60 -2.18 0.31 18.30
C ARG A 60 -2.01 1.74 18.81
N ALA A 61 -3.04 2.29 19.47
CA ALA A 61 -2.89 3.57 20.15
C ALA A 61 -2.35 3.34 21.56
N VAL A 62 -1.31 4.08 21.93
CA VAL A 62 -0.70 4.06 23.27
C VAL A 62 -0.67 5.51 23.75
N ASP A 63 -1.35 5.79 24.84
CA ASP A 63 -1.48 7.16 25.39
C ASP A 63 -1.99 8.16 24.34
N GLY A 64 -2.94 7.73 23.50
CA GLY A 64 -3.54 8.55 22.45
C GLY A 64 -2.72 8.69 21.19
N GLU A 65 -1.55 8.07 21.11
CA GLU A 65 -0.67 8.12 19.92
C GLU A 65 -0.71 6.80 19.15
N VAL A 66 -0.75 6.87 17.83
CA VAL A 66 -0.70 5.71 16.97
C VAL A 66 0.73 5.18 16.92
N LYS A 67 0.88 3.88 17.20
CA LYS A 67 2.16 3.18 17.13
C LYS A 67 2.01 1.91 16.30
N ALA A 68 3.09 1.45 15.71
CA ALA A 68 3.13 0.21 14.95
C ALA A 68 4.13 -0.74 15.62
N PHE A 69 3.74 -2.00 15.77
CA PHE A 69 4.57 -3.00 16.44
C PHE A 69 4.87 -4.18 15.51
N ALA A 70 6.14 -4.43 15.30
CA ALA A 70 6.64 -5.66 14.69
C ALA A 70 7.12 -6.55 15.85
N GLY A 71 6.24 -7.46 16.33
CA GLY A 71 6.49 -8.16 17.57
C GLY A 71 6.49 -7.16 18.72
N LYS A 72 7.63 -7.05 19.43
CA LYS A 72 7.79 -6.11 20.54
C LYS A 72 8.43 -4.77 20.13
N LYS A 73 8.91 -4.67 18.89
CA LYS A 73 9.60 -3.47 18.42
C LYS A 73 8.60 -2.47 17.83
N GLU A 74 8.67 -1.21 18.26
CA GLU A 74 7.86 -0.14 17.71
C GLU A 74 8.55 0.41 16.46
N VAL A 75 7.81 0.50 15.33
CA VAL A 75 8.38 0.79 14.01
C VAL A 75 7.59 1.82 13.19
N TYR A 76 6.69 2.58 13.79
CA TYR A 76 5.79 3.46 13.03
C TYR A 76 6.56 4.54 12.26
N SER A 77 7.53 5.20 12.89
CA SER A 77 8.35 6.23 12.25
C SER A 77 9.12 5.65 11.06
N GLU A 78 9.68 4.44 11.21
CA GLU A 78 10.41 3.76 10.14
C GLU A 78 9.50 3.47 8.95
N LEU A 79 8.25 3.03 9.20
CA LEU A 79 7.27 2.79 8.15
C LEU A 79 6.90 4.08 7.42
N GLN A 80 6.71 5.17 8.16
CA GLN A 80 6.39 6.47 7.56
C GLN A 80 7.54 7.00 6.70
N GLU A 81 8.77 6.93 7.23
CA GLU A 81 9.97 7.39 6.51
C GLU A 81 10.20 6.57 5.23
N LYS A 82 10.08 5.25 5.31
CA LYS A 82 10.24 4.39 4.14
C LYS A 82 9.15 4.65 3.10
N SER A 83 7.93 4.85 3.54
CA SER A 83 6.82 5.17 2.65
C SER A 83 7.06 6.49 1.92
N GLN A 84 7.56 7.51 2.62
CA GLN A 84 7.90 8.79 2.02
C GLN A 84 9.05 8.67 1.03
N GLU A 85 10.06 7.87 1.34
CA GLU A 85 11.19 7.58 0.46
C GLU A 85 10.70 6.93 -0.84
N ILE A 86 9.82 5.92 -0.74
CA ILE A 86 9.25 5.25 -1.90
C ILE A 86 8.41 6.23 -2.73
N ALA A 87 7.57 7.03 -2.09
CA ALA A 87 6.74 8.02 -2.77
C ALA A 87 7.60 9.06 -3.50
N SER A 88 8.70 9.50 -2.89
CA SER A 88 9.64 10.45 -3.51
C SER A 88 10.37 9.83 -4.70
N ARG A 89 10.67 8.53 -4.63
CA ARG A 89 11.31 7.77 -5.70
C ARG A 89 10.41 7.69 -6.94
N HIS A 90 9.09 7.79 -6.74
CA HIS A 90 8.08 7.69 -7.78
C HIS A 90 7.11 8.87 -7.72
N ASP A 91 7.65 10.08 -7.64
CA ASP A 91 6.85 11.31 -7.54
C ASP A 91 6.01 11.61 -8.78
N ASP A 92 6.31 10.96 -9.90
CA ASP A 92 5.57 11.04 -11.14
C ASP A 92 4.39 10.06 -11.23
N ALA A 93 4.16 9.25 -10.19
CA ALA A 93 3.05 8.30 -10.20
C ALA A 93 1.70 9.01 -10.23
N VAL A 94 0.77 8.48 -11.02
CA VAL A 94 -0.56 9.06 -11.20
C VAL A 94 -1.63 8.40 -10.32
N GLY A 95 -1.29 7.31 -9.66
CA GLY A 95 -2.22 6.61 -8.76
C GLY A 95 -1.51 5.62 -7.87
N PHE A 96 -2.22 5.18 -6.83
CA PHE A 96 -1.76 4.15 -5.89
C PHE A 96 -2.88 3.16 -5.60
N ILE A 97 -2.60 1.87 -5.76
CA ILE A 97 -3.51 0.78 -5.44
C ILE A 97 -2.96 0.02 -4.24
N GLY A 98 -3.65 0.12 -3.11
CA GLY A 98 -3.28 -0.57 -1.88
C GLY A 98 -4.05 -1.85 -1.68
N ILE A 99 -3.67 -2.61 -0.66
CA ILE A 99 -4.36 -3.83 -0.26
C ILE A 99 -5.11 -3.60 1.05
N SER A 100 -6.34 -4.13 1.15
CA SER A 100 -7.17 -4.02 2.35
C SER A 100 -6.47 -4.63 3.57
N ARG A 101 -6.67 -4.02 4.73
CA ARG A 101 -6.16 -4.48 6.03
C ARG A 101 -4.64 -4.45 6.18
N SER A 102 -3.92 -3.88 5.23
CA SER A 102 -2.49 -3.68 5.42
C SER A 102 -2.26 -2.46 6.31
N PRO A 103 -1.46 -2.59 7.37
CA PRO A 103 -1.13 -1.43 8.21
C PRO A 103 -0.23 -0.42 7.51
N THR A 104 0.38 -0.78 6.37
CA THR A 104 1.32 0.07 5.64
C THR A 104 0.83 0.44 4.25
N CYS A 105 0.30 -0.53 3.49
CA CYS A 105 -0.10 -0.36 2.09
C CYS A 105 -1.62 -0.33 1.89
N GLY A 106 -2.41 -0.18 2.96
CA GLY A 106 -3.85 0.02 2.86
C GLY A 106 -4.21 1.48 2.66
N ILE A 107 -5.48 1.75 2.41
CA ILE A 107 -5.99 3.12 2.33
C ILE A 107 -6.41 3.59 3.71
N ALA A 108 -7.23 2.79 4.39
CA ALA A 108 -7.62 3.04 5.77
C ALA A 108 -7.16 1.87 6.63
N ALA A 109 -6.40 2.14 7.67
CA ALA A 109 -5.86 1.12 8.56
C ALA A 109 -6.55 1.19 9.93
N GLY A 110 -6.97 0.02 10.44
CA GLY A 110 -7.52 -0.10 11.78
C GLY A 110 -6.43 0.00 12.83
N VAL A 111 -6.72 0.73 13.91
CA VAL A 111 -5.78 0.93 15.01
C VAL A 111 -6.45 0.47 16.30
N LYS A 112 -5.86 -0.52 16.98
CA LYS A 112 -6.38 -1.04 18.25
C LYS A 112 -6.38 0.08 19.29
N ASP A 113 -7.45 0.16 20.07
CA ASP A 113 -7.62 1.12 21.17
C ASP A 113 -7.63 2.59 20.73
N TYR A 114 -7.96 2.90 19.47
CA TYR A 114 -7.96 4.26 18.95
C TYR A 114 -9.39 4.78 18.64
N GLY A 115 -10.33 3.88 18.35
CA GLY A 115 -11.71 4.22 18.03
C GLY A 115 -11.98 4.72 16.62
N LYS A 116 -10.96 4.82 15.78
CA LYS A 116 -11.08 5.23 14.38
C LYS A 116 -9.95 4.65 13.55
N THR A 117 -10.12 4.67 12.22
CA THR A 117 -9.05 4.29 11.30
C THR A 117 -8.13 5.47 11.01
N ILE A 118 -6.96 5.19 10.45
CA ILE A 118 -6.03 6.21 9.96
C ILE A 118 -5.70 5.92 8.50
N LYS A 119 -5.14 6.90 7.81
CA LYS A 119 -4.48 6.64 6.53
C LYS A 119 -3.23 5.81 6.80
N ALA A 120 -3.07 4.69 6.12
CA ALA A 120 -1.83 3.90 6.24
C ALA A 120 -0.63 4.71 5.72
N PRO A 121 0.60 4.41 6.18
CA PRO A 121 1.78 5.21 5.81
C PRO A 121 1.97 5.47 4.32
N MET A 122 1.76 4.48 3.45
CA MET A 122 1.86 4.73 2.00
C MET A 122 0.79 5.70 1.51
N HIS A 123 -0.45 5.59 2.00
CA HIS A 123 -1.52 6.53 1.63
C HIS A 123 -1.22 7.94 2.12
N GLN A 124 -0.59 8.08 3.29
CA GLN A 124 -0.14 9.39 3.79
C GLN A 124 0.93 10.01 2.90
N ALA A 125 1.82 9.19 2.36
CA ALA A 125 3.01 9.63 1.65
C ALA A 125 2.76 10.04 0.19
N VAL A 126 1.79 9.41 -0.50
CA VAL A 126 1.53 9.68 -1.91
C VAL A 126 0.64 10.91 -2.09
N ASP A 127 0.85 11.63 -3.19
CA ASP A 127 0.07 12.82 -3.55
C ASP A 127 -0.65 12.55 -4.87
N CYS A 128 -1.43 11.49 -4.91
CA CYS A 128 -2.15 11.06 -6.11
C CYS A 128 -3.41 10.30 -5.68
N PRO A 129 -4.40 10.12 -6.61
CA PRO A 129 -5.57 9.31 -6.31
C PRO A 129 -5.18 7.91 -5.83
N SER A 130 -5.85 7.42 -4.79
CA SER A 130 -5.53 6.14 -4.16
C SER A 130 -6.79 5.32 -3.95
N THR A 131 -6.67 3.99 -4.08
CA THR A 131 -7.78 3.06 -3.87
C THR A 131 -7.24 1.72 -3.38
N GLU A 132 -8.13 0.89 -2.84
CA GLU A 132 -7.81 -0.49 -2.47
C GLU A 132 -8.14 -1.43 -3.62
N ILE A 133 -7.42 -2.54 -3.71
CA ILE A 133 -7.65 -3.54 -4.76
C ILE A 133 -9.09 -4.06 -4.74
N SER A 134 -9.69 -4.17 -3.55
CA SER A 134 -11.07 -4.62 -3.41
C SER A 134 -12.07 -3.69 -4.09
N SER A 135 -11.73 -2.42 -4.27
CA SER A 135 -12.55 -1.43 -4.96
C SER A 135 -12.31 -1.39 -6.47
N MET A 136 -11.40 -2.21 -6.98
CA MET A 136 -11.04 -2.26 -8.40
C MET A 136 -11.65 -3.46 -9.13
N ASN A 137 -12.66 -4.08 -8.56
CA ASN A 137 -13.25 -5.31 -9.08
C ASN A 137 -14.29 -5.11 -10.19
N THR A 138 -14.65 -3.85 -10.51
CA THR A 138 -15.55 -3.54 -11.63
C THR A 138 -14.89 -2.51 -12.53
N GLU A 139 -15.26 -2.52 -13.82
CA GLU A 139 -14.75 -1.54 -14.77
C GLU A 139 -15.15 -0.11 -14.39
N SER A 140 -16.38 0.07 -13.90
CA SER A 140 -16.86 1.37 -13.44
C SER A 140 -15.99 1.92 -12.30
N ASN A 141 -15.66 1.10 -11.33
CA ASN A 141 -14.80 1.51 -10.22
C ASN A 141 -13.37 1.81 -10.68
N ARG A 142 -12.85 1.02 -11.62
CA ARG A 142 -11.51 1.26 -12.19
C ARG A 142 -11.45 2.61 -12.92
N GLN A 143 -12.48 2.96 -13.69
CA GLN A 143 -12.55 4.25 -14.35
C GLN A 143 -12.58 5.41 -13.36
N LYS A 144 -13.36 5.27 -12.29
CA LYS A 144 -13.52 6.34 -11.28
C LYS A 144 -12.26 6.57 -10.46
N PHE A 145 -11.39 5.59 -10.35
CA PHE A 145 -10.19 5.66 -9.53
C PHE A 145 -9.32 6.87 -9.88
N LEU A 146 -8.97 7.04 -11.13
CA LEU A 146 -8.06 8.12 -11.57
C LEU A 146 -8.77 9.46 -11.81
N GLU A 147 -10.09 9.49 -11.70
CA GLU A 147 -10.88 10.71 -11.79
C GLU A 147 -11.03 11.46 -10.47
N ARG A 148 -10.58 10.85 -9.37
CA ARG A 148 -10.75 11.42 -8.02
C ARG A 148 -9.75 12.52 -7.71
#